data_9d4c161b7092e3b85c54db9d59c623f7
#
_entry.id   9d4c161b7092e3b85c54db9d59c623f7
#
_cell.length_a   1.000
_cell.length_b   1.000
_cell.length_c   1.000
_cell.angle_alpha   90.00
_cell.angle_beta   90.00
_cell.angle_gamma   90.00
#
_symmetry.space_group_name_H-M   'P 1'
#
loop_
_entity.id
_entity.type
_entity.pdbx_description
1 polymer ?
#
loop_
_entity_poly.entity_id
_entity_poly.type
_entity_poly.pdbx_seq_one_letter_code
_entity_poly.pdbx_strand_id
1 'polypeptide(L)'
;RRLSLLFALLLACGAVHADDLLEARKLLRAGEREAAMKRVDAVLAKKPADQDARFLKGVILGEDGRVREAMEVYQRLTQDYPELPEAHNNLAVLYAARGDLDRARQSLDMAIRTDPQYATAQENLGDVYIQLAARAYERASQLDANNRAARRKLALSREVLVRPKPPAAPVKP
;
A
#
# COMPACT_ATOMS: atom_id res chain seq x y z
N ARG A 1 21.34 -29.54 -29.72
CA ARG A 1 20.28 -28.79 -30.45
C ARG A 1 18.95 -28.75 -29.69
N ARG A 2 18.54 -29.81 -28.94
CA ARG A 2 17.25 -29.82 -28.18
C ARG A 2 17.30 -29.02 -26.88
N LEU A 3 18.46 -28.87 -26.23
CA LEU A 3 18.61 -28.10 -24.99
C LEU A 3 18.51 -26.57 -25.24
N SER A 4 18.99 -26.11 -26.40
CA SER A 4 18.95 -24.68 -26.77
C SER A 4 17.56 -24.17 -27.08
N LEU A 5 16.64 -25.03 -27.55
CA LEU A 5 15.26 -24.69 -27.84
C LEU A 5 14.42 -24.53 -26.53
N LEU A 6 14.69 -25.34 -25.51
CA LEU A 6 14.02 -25.23 -24.21
C LEU A 6 14.42 -23.95 -23.46
N PHE A 7 15.67 -23.52 -23.58
CA PHE A 7 16.14 -22.28 -22.95
C PHE A 7 15.56 -21.02 -23.62
N ALA A 8 15.41 -21.05 -24.96
CA ALA A 8 14.78 -19.95 -25.70
C ALA A 8 13.29 -19.80 -25.42
N LEU A 9 12.57 -20.90 -25.14
CA LEU A 9 11.14 -20.88 -24.79
C LEU A 9 10.87 -20.28 -23.41
N LEU A 10 11.77 -20.54 -22.44
CA LEU A 10 11.71 -19.97 -21.09
C LEU A 10 11.98 -18.46 -21.06
N LEU A 11 12.89 -17.96 -21.89
CA LEU A 11 13.19 -16.53 -22.03
C LEU A 11 12.03 -15.77 -22.69
N ALA A 12 11.37 -16.35 -23.69
CA ALA A 12 10.25 -15.71 -24.38
C ALA A 12 9.01 -15.57 -23.45
N CYS A 13 8.77 -16.54 -22.57
CA CYS A 13 7.66 -16.49 -21.63
C CYS A 13 7.84 -15.41 -20.54
N GLY A 14 9.08 -15.11 -20.14
CA GLY A 14 9.39 -14.04 -19.18
C GLY A 14 9.17 -12.63 -19.73
N ALA A 15 9.52 -12.40 -20.99
CA ALA A 15 9.37 -11.09 -21.64
C ALA A 15 7.90 -10.67 -21.82
N VAL A 16 7.03 -11.62 -22.19
CA VAL A 16 5.59 -11.35 -22.40
C VAL A 16 4.88 -10.95 -21.10
N HIS A 17 5.30 -11.48 -19.95
CA HIS A 17 4.68 -11.14 -18.67
C HIS A 17 5.09 -9.76 -18.15
N ALA A 18 6.33 -9.35 -18.37
CA ALA A 18 6.80 -8.01 -18.02
C ALA A 18 6.05 -6.93 -18.84
N ASP A 19 5.80 -7.19 -20.13
CA ASP A 19 5.03 -6.32 -21.00
C ASP A 19 3.56 -6.20 -20.56
N ASP A 20 2.92 -7.29 -20.14
CA ASP A 20 1.54 -7.27 -19.66
C ASP A 20 1.40 -6.44 -18.37
N LEU A 21 2.34 -6.52 -17.42
CA LEU A 21 2.32 -5.73 -16.20
C LEU A 21 2.68 -4.25 -16.45
N LEU A 22 3.58 -3.98 -17.39
CA LEU A 22 3.89 -2.61 -17.80
C LEU A 22 2.66 -1.94 -18.42
N GLU A 23 1.94 -2.66 -19.27
CA GLU A 23 0.70 -2.17 -19.87
C GLU A 23 -0.41 -1.98 -18.82
N ALA A 24 -0.55 -2.92 -17.87
CA ALA A 24 -1.47 -2.76 -16.74
C ALA A 24 -1.19 -1.50 -15.93
N ARG A 25 0.10 -1.18 -15.68
CA ARG A 25 0.50 0.06 -14.99
C ARG A 25 0.17 1.33 -15.80
N LYS A 26 0.29 1.28 -17.13
CA LYS A 26 -0.10 2.40 -18.00
C LYS A 26 -1.62 2.62 -17.98
N LEU A 27 -2.40 1.56 -18.12
CA LEU A 27 -3.86 1.60 -18.05
C LEU A 27 -4.33 2.16 -16.70
N LEU A 28 -3.72 1.71 -15.60
CA LEU A 28 -4.03 2.21 -14.27
C LEU A 28 -3.77 3.72 -14.16
N ARG A 29 -2.62 4.20 -14.66
CA ARG A 29 -2.32 5.64 -14.71
C ARG A 29 -3.27 6.44 -15.58
N ALA A 30 -3.84 5.82 -16.61
CA ALA A 30 -4.88 6.41 -17.46
C ALA A 30 -6.28 6.37 -16.80
N GLY A 31 -6.42 5.75 -15.61
CA GLY A 31 -7.71 5.59 -14.93
C GLY A 31 -8.53 4.40 -15.44
N GLU A 32 -8.00 3.61 -16.37
CA GLU A 32 -8.65 2.45 -16.97
C GLU A 32 -8.51 1.20 -16.10
N ARG A 33 -9.09 1.25 -14.89
CA ARG A 33 -8.90 0.23 -13.83
C ARG A 33 -9.36 -1.16 -14.25
N GLU A 34 -10.50 -1.27 -14.93
CA GLU A 34 -11.02 -2.56 -15.39
C GLU A 34 -10.08 -3.22 -16.42
N ALA A 35 -9.56 -2.43 -17.37
CA ALA A 35 -8.61 -2.92 -18.35
C ALA A 35 -7.28 -3.33 -17.68
N ALA A 36 -6.79 -2.55 -16.72
CA ALA A 36 -5.61 -2.88 -15.92
C ALA A 36 -5.83 -4.19 -15.15
N MET A 37 -6.98 -4.37 -14.49
CA MET A 37 -7.31 -5.60 -13.76
C MET A 37 -7.32 -6.83 -14.66
N LYS A 38 -7.91 -6.75 -15.86
CA LYS A 38 -7.89 -7.85 -16.83
C LYS A 38 -6.47 -8.29 -17.19
N ARG A 39 -5.54 -7.34 -17.38
CA ARG A 39 -4.13 -7.66 -17.64
C ARG A 39 -3.48 -8.37 -16.46
N VAL A 40 -3.67 -7.85 -15.26
CA VAL A 40 -3.14 -8.44 -14.03
C VAL A 40 -3.70 -9.86 -13.81
N ASP A 41 -5.00 -10.05 -13.96
CA ASP A 41 -5.63 -11.37 -13.81
C ASP A 41 -5.13 -12.37 -14.87
N ALA A 42 -4.85 -11.93 -16.10
CA ALA A 42 -4.25 -12.79 -17.14
C ALA A 42 -2.83 -13.24 -16.77
N VAL A 43 -2.04 -12.39 -16.09
CA VAL A 43 -0.73 -12.78 -15.55
C VAL A 43 -0.89 -13.77 -14.41
N LEU A 44 -1.78 -13.50 -13.46
CA LEU A 44 -2.02 -14.35 -12.29
C LEU A 44 -2.62 -15.70 -12.65
N ALA A 45 -3.40 -15.80 -13.75
CA ALA A 45 -3.89 -17.08 -14.27
C ALA A 45 -2.75 -18.00 -14.70
N LYS A 46 -1.64 -17.44 -15.21
CA LYS A 46 -0.45 -18.19 -15.64
C LYS A 46 0.56 -18.39 -14.50
N LYS A 47 0.68 -17.37 -13.62
CA LYS A 47 1.61 -17.32 -12.49
C LYS A 47 0.90 -16.82 -11.24
N PRO A 48 0.17 -17.67 -10.51
CA PRO A 48 -0.61 -17.27 -9.34
C PRO A 48 0.22 -16.66 -8.20
N ALA A 49 1.52 -16.98 -8.14
CA ALA A 49 2.44 -16.47 -7.14
C ALA A 49 3.28 -15.26 -7.62
N ASP A 50 2.96 -14.66 -8.78
CA ASP A 50 3.71 -13.50 -9.26
C ASP A 50 3.52 -12.32 -8.29
N GLN A 51 4.63 -11.91 -7.66
CA GLN A 51 4.65 -10.88 -6.62
C GLN A 51 4.19 -9.53 -7.15
N ASP A 52 4.71 -9.12 -8.31
CA ASP A 52 4.41 -7.82 -8.91
C ASP A 52 2.96 -7.73 -9.38
N ALA A 53 2.43 -8.82 -9.97
CA ALA A 53 1.04 -8.89 -10.38
C ALA A 53 0.09 -8.83 -9.17
N ARG A 54 0.39 -9.55 -8.09
CA ARG A 54 -0.39 -9.49 -6.84
C ARG A 54 -0.34 -8.11 -6.21
N PHE A 55 0.84 -7.49 -6.19
CA PHE A 55 0.99 -6.13 -5.67
C PHE A 55 0.15 -5.13 -6.47
N LEU A 56 0.24 -5.19 -7.81
CA LEU A 56 -0.54 -4.32 -8.70
C LEU A 56 -2.05 -4.57 -8.56
N LYS A 57 -2.48 -5.82 -8.36
CA LYS A 57 -3.87 -6.14 -8.03
C LYS A 57 -4.35 -5.43 -6.77
N GLY A 58 -3.53 -5.45 -5.72
CA GLY A 58 -3.83 -4.73 -4.48
C GLY A 58 -3.98 -3.23 -4.69
N VAL A 59 -3.12 -2.61 -5.52
CA VAL A 59 -3.21 -1.19 -5.89
C VAL A 59 -4.52 -0.89 -6.60
N ILE A 60 -4.85 -1.65 -7.65
CA ILE A 60 -6.09 -1.46 -8.43
C ILE A 60 -7.32 -1.58 -7.53
N LEU A 61 -7.38 -2.61 -6.69
CA LEU A 61 -8.48 -2.82 -5.74
C LEU A 61 -8.62 -1.65 -4.76
N GLY A 62 -7.49 -1.12 -4.27
CA GLY A 62 -7.49 0.03 -3.37
C GLY A 62 -8.05 1.29 -4.04
N GLU A 63 -7.64 1.56 -5.29
CA GLU A 63 -8.13 2.70 -6.07
C GLU A 63 -9.61 2.56 -6.49
N ASP A 64 -10.11 1.33 -6.64
CA ASP A 64 -11.53 1.02 -6.86
C ASP A 64 -12.39 1.12 -5.59
N GLY A 65 -11.79 1.41 -4.43
CA GLY A 65 -12.49 1.41 -3.15
C GLY A 65 -12.86 0.02 -2.63
N ARG A 66 -12.38 -1.04 -3.23
CA ARG A 66 -12.54 -2.44 -2.80
C ARG A 66 -11.56 -2.77 -1.66
N VAL A 67 -11.64 -1.95 -0.61
CA VAL A 67 -10.67 -1.91 0.49
C VAL A 67 -10.45 -3.27 1.14
N ARG A 68 -11.51 -4.06 1.36
CA ARG A 68 -11.41 -5.38 1.99
C ARG A 68 -10.57 -6.34 1.14
N GLU A 69 -10.84 -6.39 -0.14
CA GLU A 69 -10.12 -7.26 -1.07
C GLU A 69 -8.65 -6.84 -1.24
N ALA A 70 -8.39 -5.53 -1.32
CA ALA A 70 -7.03 -5.01 -1.32
C ALA A 70 -6.26 -5.42 -0.06
N MET A 71 -6.89 -5.33 1.12
CA MET A 71 -6.29 -5.79 2.38
C MET A 71 -5.97 -7.28 2.36
N GLU A 72 -6.87 -8.13 1.87
CA GLU A 72 -6.62 -9.58 1.75
C GLU A 72 -5.43 -9.88 0.85
N VAL A 73 -5.33 -9.16 -0.28
CA VAL A 73 -4.19 -9.29 -1.20
C VAL A 73 -2.88 -8.90 -0.50
N TYR A 74 -2.83 -7.75 0.17
CA TYR A 74 -1.61 -7.31 0.85
C TYR A 74 -1.27 -8.15 2.08
N GLN A 75 -2.27 -8.65 2.82
CA GLN A 75 -2.03 -9.57 3.93
C GLN A 75 -1.34 -10.86 3.46
N ARG A 76 -1.81 -11.43 2.34
CA ARG A 76 -1.16 -12.59 1.74
C ARG A 76 0.24 -12.25 1.20
N LEU A 77 0.40 -11.09 0.57
CA LEU A 77 1.71 -10.64 0.11
C LEU A 77 2.71 -10.51 1.25
N THR A 78 2.33 -9.93 2.39
CA THR A 78 3.22 -9.78 3.55
C THR A 78 3.52 -11.10 4.25
N GLN A 79 2.70 -12.13 4.06
CA GLN A 79 2.97 -13.50 4.53
C GLN A 79 3.92 -14.26 3.60
N ASP A 80 3.68 -14.17 2.28
CA ASP A 80 4.45 -14.89 1.26
C ASP A 80 5.80 -14.20 0.96
N TYR A 81 5.85 -12.86 1.09
CA TYR A 81 7.01 -11.98 0.80
C TYR A 81 7.20 -10.96 1.92
N PRO A 82 7.65 -11.42 3.12
CA PRO A 82 7.80 -10.55 4.30
C PRO A 82 8.85 -9.44 4.12
N GLU A 83 9.74 -9.59 3.15
CA GLU A 83 10.77 -8.61 2.77
C GLU A 83 10.27 -7.52 1.81
N LEU A 84 8.98 -7.46 1.46
CA LEU A 84 8.42 -6.46 0.56
C LEU A 84 7.87 -5.25 1.35
N PRO A 85 8.64 -4.17 1.54
CA PRO A 85 8.24 -3.04 2.38
C PRO A 85 7.01 -2.31 1.84
N GLU A 86 6.84 -2.26 0.51
CA GLU A 86 5.70 -1.61 -0.13
C GLU A 86 4.37 -2.29 0.22
N ALA A 87 4.35 -3.62 0.35
CA ALA A 87 3.14 -4.36 0.73
C ALA A 87 2.74 -4.05 2.18
N HIS A 88 3.71 -4.01 3.09
CA HIS A 88 3.49 -3.60 4.49
C HIS A 88 2.98 -2.15 4.58
N ASN A 89 3.59 -1.24 3.82
CA ASN A 89 3.18 0.16 3.77
C ASN A 89 1.73 0.32 3.27
N ASN A 90 1.38 -0.34 2.16
CA ASN A 90 0.04 -0.23 1.58
C ASN A 90 -1.03 -0.86 2.49
N LEU A 91 -0.70 -1.97 3.15
CA LEU A 91 -1.57 -2.57 4.16
C LEU A 91 -1.81 -1.61 5.33
N ALA A 92 -0.76 -0.90 5.77
CA ALA A 92 -0.87 0.10 6.84
C ALA A 92 -1.79 1.27 6.46
N VAL A 93 -1.68 1.77 5.22
CA VAL A 93 -2.57 2.83 4.71
C VAL A 93 -4.03 2.39 4.77
N LEU A 94 -4.33 1.14 4.39
CA LEU A 94 -5.69 0.60 4.45
C LEU A 94 -6.18 0.41 5.90
N TYR A 95 -5.31 -0.02 6.83
CA TYR A 95 -5.63 -0.05 8.25
C TYR A 95 -5.92 1.33 8.82
N ALA A 96 -5.08 2.33 8.50
CA ALA A 96 -5.27 3.70 8.95
C ALA A 96 -6.58 4.30 8.45
N ALA A 97 -6.92 4.07 7.17
CA ALA A 97 -8.19 4.52 6.57
C ALA A 97 -9.42 3.92 7.29
N ARG A 98 -9.29 2.72 7.86
CA ARG A 98 -10.34 2.08 8.68
C ARG A 98 -10.29 2.48 10.15
N GLY A 99 -9.34 3.32 10.51
CA GLY A 99 -9.13 3.75 11.88
C GLY A 99 -8.44 2.73 12.78
N ASP A 100 -7.90 1.65 12.24
CA ASP A 100 -7.13 0.64 12.97
C ASP A 100 -5.67 1.07 13.05
N LEU A 101 -5.42 2.11 13.87
CA LEU A 101 -4.13 2.78 13.92
C LEU A 101 -3.03 1.90 14.52
N ASP A 102 -3.38 0.96 15.40
CA ASP A 102 -2.39 0.06 16.00
C ASP A 102 -1.84 -0.92 14.97
N ARG A 103 -2.71 -1.53 14.14
CA ARG A 103 -2.27 -2.38 13.04
C ARG A 103 -1.56 -1.58 11.94
N ALA A 104 -2.01 -0.35 11.66
CA ALA A 104 -1.31 0.54 10.74
C ALA A 104 0.12 0.80 11.19
N ARG A 105 0.32 1.18 12.46
CA ARG A 105 1.65 1.38 13.04
C ARG A 105 2.53 0.13 12.93
N GLN A 106 2.00 -1.03 13.35
CA GLN A 106 2.76 -2.29 13.29
C GLN A 106 3.22 -2.63 11.86
N SER A 107 2.34 -2.43 10.87
CA SER A 107 2.69 -2.66 9.46
C SER A 107 3.76 -1.69 8.96
N LEU A 108 3.71 -0.41 9.36
CA LEU A 108 4.74 0.57 9.03
C LEU A 108 6.07 0.27 9.71
N ASP A 109 6.05 -0.16 10.98
CA ASP A 109 7.24 -0.61 11.68
C ASP A 109 7.91 -1.80 10.95
N MET A 110 7.11 -2.69 10.33
CA MET A 110 7.65 -3.77 9.49
C MET A 110 8.26 -3.23 8.19
N ALA A 111 7.57 -2.34 7.48
CA ALA A 111 8.07 -1.71 6.26
C ALA A 111 9.43 -1.02 6.50
N ILE A 112 9.55 -0.26 7.59
CA ILE A 112 10.77 0.47 7.96
C ILE A 112 11.90 -0.48 8.41
N ARG A 113 11.58 -1.58 9.09
CA ARG A 113 12.60 -2.60 9.43
C ARG A 113 13.15 -3.28 8.19
N THR A 114 12.32 -3.49 7.19
CA THR A 114 12.70 -4.13 5.93
C THR A 114 13.51 -3.17 5.03
N ASP A 115 13.07 -1.93 4.93
CA ASP A 115 13.80 -0.86 4.26
C ASP A 115 13.83 0.40 5.15
N PRO A 116 14.93 0.62 5.91
CA PRO A 116 15.08 1.79 6.77
C PRO A 116 15.10 3.13 6.01
N GLN A 117 15.35 3.10 4.69
CA GLN A 117 15.37 4.30 3.85
C GLN A 117 14.03 4.57 3.14
N TYR A 118 13.01 3.77 3.41
CA TYR A 118 11.70 3.95 2.81
C TYR A 118 10.97 5.18 3.37
N ALA A 119 11.26 6.34 2.81
CA ALA A 119 10.76 7.64 3.27
C ALA A 119 9.23 7.70 3.35
N THR A 120 8.52 7.07 2.39
CA THR A 120 7.04 7.04 2.38
C THR A 120 6.48 6.30 3.61
N ALA A 121 7.11 5.21 4.05
CA ALA A 121 6.69 4.51 5.26
C ALA A 121 6.94 5.35 6.52
N GLN A 122 8.05 6.08 6.58
CA GLN A 122 8.34 7.03 7.67
C GLN A 122 7.31 8.16 7.74
N GLU A 123 6.95 8.74 6.58
CA GLU A 123 5.92 9.77 6.49
C GLU A 123 4.56 9.24 6.96
N ASN A 124 4.13 8.07 6.45
CA ASN A 124 2.88 7.44 6.85
C ASN A 124 2.85 7.10 8.36
N LEU A 125 3.99 6.71 8.94
CA LEU A 125 4.11 6.48 10.38
C LEU A 125 3.90 7.78 11.17
N GLY A 126 4.46 8.89 10.69
CA GLY A 126 4.19 10.22 11.24
C GLY A 126 2.70 10.56 11.25
N ASP A 127 2.00 10.31 10.12
CA ASP A 127 0.56 10.55 10.00
C ASP A 127 -0.25 9.67 10.98
N VAL A 128 0.14 8.42 11.18
CA VAL A 128 -0.49 7.51 12.16
C VAL A 128 -0.28 8.03 13.58
N TYR A 129 0.93 8.51 13.93
CA TYR A 129 1.18 9.09 15.25
C TYR A 129 0.36 10.37 15.50
N ILE A 130 0.18 11.23 14.49
CA ILE A 130 -0.69 12.41 14.62
C ILE A 130 -2.14 11.99 14.88
N GLN A 131 -2.63 10.95 14.22
CA GLN A 131 -3.98 10.42 14.45
C GLN A 131 -4.14 9.82 15.86
N LEU A 132 -3.15 9.07 16.34
CA LEU A 132 -3.11 8.55 17.71
C LEU A 132 -3.07 9.68 18.75
N ALA A 133 -2.25 10.70 18.51
CA ALA A 133 -2.19 11.88 19.37
C ALA A 133 -3.53 12.62 19.39
N ALA A 134 -4.19 12.80 18.24
CA ALA A 134 -5.52 13.41 18.16
C ALA A 134 -6.55 12.66 19.01
N ARG A 135 -6.58 11.33 18.94
CA ARG A 135 -7.45 10.50 19.80
C ARG A 135 -7.17 10.67 21.29
N ALA A 136 -5.89 10.70 21.66
CA ALA A 136 -5.50 10.91 23.05
C ALA A 136 -5.91 12.29 23.57
N TYR A 137 -5.71 13.35 22.76
CA TYR A 137 -6.13 14.71 23.13
C TYR A 137 -7.65 14.87 23.18
N GLU A 138 -8.38 14.20 22.29
CA GLU A 138 -9.83 14.14 22.32
C GLU A 138 -10.32 13.52 23.62
N ARG A 139 -9.74 12.37 24.00
CA ARG A 139 -10.07 11.70 25.26
C ARG A 139 -9.74 12.56 26.49
N ALA A 140 -8.58 13.22 26.49
CA ALA A 140 -8.21 14.15 27.56
C ALA A 140 -9.21 15.31 27.69
N SER A 141 -9.68 15.85 26.57
CA SER A 141 -10.68 16.92 26.54
C SER A 141 -12.06 16.49 27.00
N GLN A 142 -12.42 15.20 26.81
CA GLN A 142 -13.65 14.61 27.33
C GLN A 142 -13.60 14.37 28.84
N LEU A 143 -12.42 13.97 29.35
CA LEU A 143 -12.21 13.73 30.78
C LEU A 143 -12.14 15.03 31.60
N ASP A 144 -11.58 16.07 31.01
CA ASP A 144 -11.51 17.41 31.61
C ASP A 144 -11.87 18.48 30.56
N ALA A 145 -13.11 18.97 30.65
CA ALA A 145 -13.61 19.98 29.73
C ALA A 145 -12.88 21.33 29.86
N ASN A 146 -12.15 21.59 30.96
CA ASN A 146 -11.36 22.80 31.18
C ASN A 146 -9.92 22.67 30.64
N ASN A 147 -9.52 21.52 30.18
CA ASN A 147 -8.17 21.28 29.64
C ASN A 147 -7.96 21.99 28.29
N ARG A 148 -7.68 23.29 28.37
CA ARG A 148 -7.42 24.14 27.19
C ARG A 148 -6.23 23.64 26.37
N ALA A 149 -5.21 23.06 27.03
CA ALA A 149 -4.02 22.54 26.35
C ALA A 149 -4.35 21.36 25.47
N ALA A 150 -5.13 20.37 25.95
CA ALA A 150 -5.57 19.24 25.17
C ALA A 150 -6.41 19.68 23.95
N ARG A 151 -7.36 20.59 24.14
CA ARG A 151 -8.18 21.12 23.04
C ARG A 151 -7.36 21.81 21.95
N ARG A 152 -6.38 22.63 22.35
CA ARG A 152 -5.48 23.29 21.40
C ARG A 152 -4.64 22.28 20.61
N LYS A 153 -4.07 21.27 21.29
CA LYS A 153 -3.30 20.22 20.64
C LYS A 153 -4.15 19.37 19.68
N LEU A 154 -5.38 19.06 20.07
CA LEU A 154 -6.34 18.37 19.19
C LEU A 154 -6.61 19.18 17.91
N ALA A 155 -6.86 20.49 18.05
CA ALA A 155 -7.09 21.35 16.89
C ALA A 155 -5.90 21.35 15.93
N LEU A 156 -4.67 21.48 16.45
CA LEU A 156 -3.45 21.43 15.64
C LEU A 156 -3.25 20.07 14.96
N SER A 157 -3.49 18.97 15.67
CA SER A 157 -3.40 17.64 15.07
C SER A 157 -4.39 17.45 13.90
N ARG A 158 -5.63 17.94 14.06
CA ARG A 158 -6.63 17.91 13.00
C ARG A 158 -6.26 18.78 11.80
N GLU A 159 -5.69 19.95 12.05
CA GLU A 159 -5.21 20.85 10.98
C GLU A 159 -4.15 20.17 10.10
N VAL A 160 -3.18 19.47 10.71
CA VAL A 160 -2.14 18.75 9.96
C VAL A 160 -2.74 17.64 9.11
N LEU A 161 -3.70 16.88 9.64
CA LEU A 161 -4.33 15.76 8.93
C LEU A 161 -5.23 16.19 7.75
N VAL A 162 -5.77 17.41 7.79
CA VAL A 162 -6.64 17.94 6.73
C VAL A 162 -5.83 18.49 5.54
N ARG A 163 -4.54 18.77 5.70
CA ARG A 163 -3.71 19.25 4.58
C ARG A 163 -3.67 18.17 3.50
N PRO A 164 -3.92 18.53 2.20
CA PRO A 164 -3.84 17.58 1.12
C PRO A 164 -2.46 16.90 1.12
N LYS A 165 -2.44 15.58 1.17
CA LYS A 165 -1.20 14.84 0.96
C LYS A 165 -0.72 15.12 -0.47
N PRO A 166 0.55 15.50 -0.68
CA PRO A 166 1.08 15.57 -2.02
C PRO A 166 0.88 14.23 -2.73
N PRO A 167 0.67 14.24 -4.07
CA PRO A 167 0.44 13.01 -4.81
C PRO A 167 1.55 12.00 -4.48
N ALA A 168 1.14 10.74 -4.23
CA ALA A 168 2.08 9.67 -3.92
C ALA A 168 3.19 9.64 -4.98
N ALA A 169 4.44 9.48 -4.53
CA ALA A 169 5.56 9.32 -5.44
C ALA A 169 5.24 8.17 -6.42
N PRO A 170 5.61 8.32 -7.71
CA PRO A 170 5.34 7.29 -8.69
C PRO A 170 5.95 5.97 -8.22
N VAL A 171 5.17 4.90 -8.33
CA VAL A 171 5.65 3.52 -8.14
C VAL A 171 6.92 3.40 -8.97
N LYS A 172 8.06 3.12 -8.33
CA LYS A 172 9.34 2.93 -9.03
C LYS A 172 9.16 1.92 -10.16
N PRO A 173 9.79 2.14 -11.30
CA PRO A 173 9.69 1.27 -12.46
C PRO A 173 10.23 -0.13 -12.19
#